data_4588e672db0cdec9a72a8300055a9c50
#
_entry.id   4588e672db0cdec9a72a8300055a9c50
#
_cell.length_a   1.000
_cell.length_b   1.000
_cell.length_c   1.000
_cell.angle_alpha   90.00
_cell.angle_beta   90.00
_cell.angle_gamma   90.00
#
_symmetry.space_group_name_H-M   'P 1'
#
loop_
_entity.id
_entity.type
_entity.pdbx_description
1 polymer ?
#
loop_
_entity_poly.entity_id
_entity_poly.type
_entity_poly.pdbx_seq_one_letter_code
_entity_poly.pdbx_strand_id
1 'polypeptide(L)'
;MHPPLHFAGISGSLRKGSFNTAVLHKAVELVPEGVIMDIVPIAEIPIYNADLDLPIATQRPIAVTHFRNALAKADGIVIVSPEYNYSIPGGLKNAIDWASRGEDSPLL
;
A
#
# COMPACT_ATOMS: atom_id res chain seq x y z
N MET A 1 -7.24 2.23 28.61
CA MET A 1 -6.65 1.32 27.59
C MET A 1 -6.88 1.94 26.22
N HIS A 2 -5.82 2.09 25.44
CA HIS A 2 -5.92 2.65 24.11
C HIS A 2 -6.03 1.50 23.08
N PRO A 3 -6.84 1.66 22.03
CA PRO A 3 -6.82 0.70 20.93
C PRO A 3 -5.43 0.68 20.27
N PRO A 4 -5.02 -0.45 19.71
CA PRO A 4 -3.72 -0.52 19.05
C PRO A 4 -3.65 0.42 17.84
N LEU A 5 -2.46 0.92 17.57
CA LEU A 5 -2.18 1.63 16.32
C LEU A 5 -2.00 0.62 15.22
N HIS A 6 -2.59 0.87 14.07
CA HIS A 6 -2.49 0.04 12.88
C HIS A 6 -1.64 0.71 11.82
N PHE A 7 -0.59 0.02 11.36
CA PHE A 7 0.21 0.48 10.24
C PHE A 7 0.02 -0.43 9.05
N ALA A 8 -0.07 0.17 7.88
CA ALA A 8 -0.05 -0.55 6.61
C ALA A 8 1.40 -0.62 6.13
N GLY A 9 1.92 -1.82 5.95
CA GLY A 9 3.27 -2.05 5.44
C GLY A 9 3.23 -2.38 3.96
N ILE A 10 3.99 -1.67 3.16
CA ILE A 10 4.04 -1.87 1.71
C ILE A 10 5.47 -2.12 1.28
N SER A 11 5.68 -3.22 0.53
CA SER A 11 6.95 -3.44 -0.16
C SER A 11 6.87 -2.82 -1.55
N GLY A 12 7.86 -2.01 -1.90
CA GLY A 12 7.96 -1.44 -3.23
C GLY A 12 8.53 -2.40 -4.27
N SER A 13 8.97 -3.58 -3.85
CA SER A 13 9.55 -4.59 -4.74
C SER A 13 8.57 -5.74 -4.98
N LEU A 14 8.33 -6.07 -6.24
CA LEU A 14 7.46 -7.18 -6.65
C LEU A 14 8.25 -8.46 -6.92
N ARG A 15 9.58 -8.41 -6.82
CA ARG A 15 10.45 -9.55 -7.08
C ARG A 15 10.30 -10.58 -5.96
N LYS A 16 10.19 -11.86 -6.34
CA LYS A 16 10.28 -12.96 -5.37
C LYS A 16 11.68 -12.94 -4.72
N GLY A 17 11.75 -13.16 -3.43
CA GLY A 17 13.01 -13.12 -2.72
C GLY A 17 13.61 -11.73 -2.54
N SER A 18 12.80 -10.68 -2.69
CA SER A 18 13.23 -9.31 -2.48
C SER A 18 13.74 -9.09 -1.06
N PHE A 19 14.91 -8.44 -0.93
CA PHE A 19 15.43 -8.04 0.37
C PHE A 19 14.53 -7.02 1.05
N ASN A 20 13.93 -6.11 0.29
CA ASN A 20 13.01 -5.11 0.83
C ASN A 20 11.77 -5.78 1.43
N THR A 21 11.22 -6.78 0.75
CA THR A 21 10.09 -7.55 1.27
C THR A 21 10.48 -8.30 2.55
N ALA A 22 11.68 -8.89 2.59
CA ALA A 22 12.18 -9.55 3.79
C ALA A 22 12.33 -8.57 4.96
N VAL A 23 12.83 -7.36 4.70
CA VAL A 23 12.92 -6.31 5.72
C VAL A 23 11.55 -5.93 6.24
N LEU A 24 10.57 -5.81 5.36
CA LEU A 24 9.20 -5.49 5.76
C LEU A 24 8.61 -6.60 6.66
N HIS A 25 8.79 -7.86 6.30
CA HIS A 25 8.34 -8.98 7.14
C HIS A 25 9.01 -8.94 8.52
N LYS A 26 10.29 -8.59 8.57
CA LYS A 26 10.99 -8.47 9.84
C LYS A 26 10.46 -7.31 10.67
N ALA A 27 10.12 -6.20 10.02
CA ALA A 27 9.53 -5.05 10.69
C ALA A 27 8.19 -5.41 11.34
N VAL A 28 7.39 -6.24 10.68
CA VAL A 28 6.12 -6.72 11.24
C VAL A 28 6.35 -7.49 12.54
N GLU A 29 7.41 -8.30 12.60
CA GLU A 29 7.74 -9.06 13.81
C GLU A 29 8.24 -8.18 14.96
N LEU A 30 8.83 -7.03 14.64
CA LEU A 30 9.51 -6.18 15.61
C LEU A 30 8.68 -5.00 16.12
N VAL A 31 7.42 -4.89 15.72
CA VAL A 31 6.58 -3.78 16.21
C VAL A 31 6.41 -3.90 17.71
N PRO A 32 6.40 -2.76 18.43
CA PRO A 32 6.22 -2.76 19.88
C PRO A 32 4.80 -3.15 20.26
N GLU A 33 4.62 -3.44 21.55
CA GLU A 33 3.27 -3.64 22.11
C GLU A 33 2.41 -2.42 21.82
N GLY A 34 1.15 -2.65 21.45
CA GLY A 34 0.22 -1.59 21.10
C GLY A 34 0.26 -1.19 19.64
N VAL A 35 1.10 -1.84 18.83
CA VAL A 35 1.19 -1.59 17.38
C VAL A 35 0.93 -2.89 16.62
N ILE A 36 0.12 -2.78 15.59
CA ILE A 36 -0.14 -3.86 14.64
C ILE A 36 0.28 -3.35 13.26
N MET A 37 1.06 -4.14 12.53
CA MET A 37 1.42 -3.83 11.15
C MET A 37 0.99 -4.97 10.26
N ASP A 38 0.15 -4.66 9.28
CA ASP A 38 -0.28 -5.61 8.26
C ASP A 38 0.39 -5.28 6.93
N ILE A 39 0.84 -6.32 6.23
CA ILE A 39 1.41 -6.14 4.90
C ILE A 39 0.28 -6.02 3.90
N VAL A 40 0.30 -4.96 3.11
CA VAL A 40 -0.70 -4.66 2.10
C VAL A 40 -0.09 -4.93 0.73
N PRO A 41 -0.55 -5.96 0.01
CA PRO A 41 0.04 -6.31 -1.28
C PRO A 41 -0.34 -5.31 -2.38
N ILE A 42 0.59 -5.10 -3.32
CA ILE A 42 0.36 -4.24 -4.49
C ILE A 42 0.57 -4.98 -5.81
N ALA A 43 0.96 -6.25 -5.78
CA ALA A 43 1.34 -7.00 -6.98
C ALA A 43 0.19 -7.18 -7.98
N GLU A 44 -1.05 -7.22 -7.51
CA GLU A 44 -2.22 -7.46 -8.36
C GLU A 44 -2.90 -6.17 -8.83
N ILE A 45 -2.37 -5.02 -8.48
CA ILE A 45 -2.94 -3.72 -8.87
C ILE A 45 -2.62 -3.47 -10.34
N PRO A 46 -3.63 -3.32 -11.20
CA PRO A 46 -3.38 -3.05 -12.62
C PRO A 46 -2.84 -1.64 -12.83
N ILE A 47 -2.26 -1.39 -13.98
CA ILE A 47 -1.82 -0.05 -14.35
C ILE A 47 -3.02 0.89 -14.30
N TYR A 48 -2.82 2.06 -13.72
CA TYR A 48 -3.89 3.05 -13.57
C TYR A 48 -4.54 3.37 -14.92
N ASN A 49 -5.86 3.33 -14.92
CA ASN A 49 -6.66 3.66 -16.08
C ASN A 49 -7.93 4.33 -15.58
N ALA A 50 -8.14 5.58 -15.97
CA ALA A 50 -9.27 6.36 -15.52
C ALA A 50 -10.63 5.73 -15.89
N ASP A 51 -10.68 4.95 -16.98
CA ASP A 51 -11.90 4.25 -17.37
C ASP A 51 -12.34 3.22 -16.31
N LEU A 52 -11.43 2.77 -15.47
CA LEU A 52 -11.71 1.82 -14.39
C LEU A 52 -11.96 2.51 -13.04
N ASP A 53 -11.90 3.84 -13.01
CA ASP A 53 -11.99 4.64 -11.78
C ASP A 53 -13.17 5.59 -11.78
N LEU A 54 -13.47 6.14 -12.93
CA LEU A 54 -14.51 7.16 -13.11
C LEU A 54 -15.64 6.62 -13.99
N PRO A 55 -16.86 7.12 -13.84
CA PRO A 55 -17.32 8.10 -12.85
C PRO A 55 -17.66 7.50 -11.49
N ILE A 56 -17.71 6.17 -11.39
CA ILE A 56 -18.19 5.48 -10.19
C ILE A 56 -17.05 4.67 -9.57
N ALA A 57 -16.70 5.00 -8.31
CA ALA A 57 -15.66 4.31 -7.58
C ALA A 57 -15.89 2.80 -7.44
N THR A 58 -17.15 2.35 -7.50
CA THR A 58 -17.48 0.92 -7.45
C THR A 58 -16.99 0.13 -8.65
N GLN A 59 -16.57 0.82 -9.71
CA GLN A 59 -16.02 0.16 -10.91
C GLN A 59 -14.53 -0.14 -10.79
N ARG A 60 -13.90 0.28 -9.68
CA ARG A 60 -12.48 0.01 -9.45
C ARG A 60 -12.22 -1.49 -9.36
N PRO A 61 -11.09 -1.98 -9.93
CA PRO A 61 -10.68 -3.36 -9.72
C PRO A 61 -10.64 -3.72 -8.24
N ILE A 62 -10.95 -4.96 -7.92
CA ILE A 62 -11.05 -5.39 -6.52
C ILE A 62 -9.73 -5.22 -5.77
N ALA A 63 -8.60 -5.46 -6.42
CA ALA A 63 -7.29 -5.26 -5.80
C ALA A 63 -7.06 -3.80 -5.40
N VAL A 64 -7.55 -2.86 -6.19
CA VAL A 64 -7.50 -1.42 -5.88
C VAL A 64 -8.38 -1.10 -4.70
N THR A 65 -9.60 -1.63 -4.68
CA THR A 65 -10.54 -1.40 -3.58
C THR A 65 -9.97 -1.93 -2.26
N HIS A 66 -9.40 -3.14 -2.26
CA HIS A 66 -8.78 -3.71 -1.07
C HIS A 66 -7.60 -2.87 -0.59
N PHE A 67 -6.75 -2.42 -1.51
CA PHE A 67 -5.60 -1.58 -1.20
C PHE A 67 -6.03 -0.25 -0.56
N ARG A 68 -6.97 0.44 -1.20
CA ARG A 68 -7.48 1.72 -0.69
C ARG A 68 -8.13 1.57 0.68
N ASN A 69 -8.90 0.50 0.89
CA ASN A 69 -9.55 0.24 2.18
C ASN A 69 -8.53 -0.03 3.27
N ALA A 70 -7.48 -0.78 2.96
CA ALA A 70 -6.42 -1.06 3.92
C ALA A 70 -5.70 0.23 4.35
N LEU A 71 -5.42 1.13 3.41
CA LEU A 71 -4.80 2.42 3.72
C LEU A 71 -5.74 3.31 4.54
N ALA A 72 -7.03 3.30 4.22
CA ALA A 72 -8.02 4.13 4.95
C ALA A 72 -8.14 3.74 6.42
N LYS A 73 -7.93 2.47 6.75
CA LYS A 73 -7.98 1.96 8.11
C LYS A 73 -6.69 2.17 8.89
N ALA A 74 -5.60 2.48 8.20
CA ALA A 74 -4.29 2.58 8.83
C ALA A 74 -4.11 3.94 9.49
N ASP A 75 -3.43 3.95 10.63
CA ASP A 75 -3.01 5.17 11.31
C ASP A 75 -1.72 5.71 10.71
N GLY A 76 -0.94 4.85 10.05
CA GLY A 76 0.30 5.23 9.38
C GLY A 76 0.66 4.21 8.31
N ILE A 77 1.59 4.60 7.45
CA ILE A 77 2.04 3.78 6.32
C ILE A 77 3.55 3.65 6.41
N VAL A 78 4.04 2.40 6.30
CA VAL A 78 5.47 2.10 6.25
C VAL A 78 5.76 1.51 4.88
N ILE A 79 6.65 2.13 4.15
CA ILE A 79 7.05 1.68 2.82
C ILE A 79 8.51 1.28 2.86
N VAL A 80 8.80 0.04 2.45
CA VAL A 80 10.16 -0.45 2.27
C VAL A 80 10.37 -0.67 0.78
N SER A 81 11.25 0.13 0.18
CA SER A 81 11.34 0.22 -1.27
C SER A 81 12.76 0.21 -1.78
N PRO A 82 13.05 -0.52 -2.87
CA PRO A 82 14.27 -0.30 -3.61
C PRO A 82 14.22 1.05 -4.35
N GLU A 83 15.36 1.48 -4.82
CA GLU A 83 15.49 2.63 -5.69
C GLU A 83 15.75 2.14 -7.11
N TYR A 84 14.96 2.62 -8.07
CA TYR A 84 15.14 2.32 -9.49
C TYR A 84 15.30 3.64 -10.24
N ASN A 85 16.46 3.81 -10.87
CA ASN A 85 16.75 5.02 -11.67
C ASN A 85 16.51 6.32 -10.88
N TYR A 86 17.02 6.37 -9.65
CA TYR A 86 16.91 7.52 -8.75
C TYR A 86 15.48 7.85 -8.29
N SER A 87 14.56 6.90 -8.40
CA SER A 87 13.17 7.10 -8.00
C SER A 87 12.59 5.83 -7.39
N ILE A 88 11.29 5.86 -7.12
CA ILE A 88 10.56 4.72 -6.62
C ILE A 88 10.21 3.76 -7.77
N PRO A 89 10.03 2.47 -7.47
CA PRO A 89 9.61 1.51 -8.51
C PRO A 89 8.27 1.86 -9.14
N GLY A 90 8.11 1.50 -10.41
CA GLY A 90 6.88 1.76 -11.16
C GLY A 90 5.64 1.17 -10.52
N GLY A 91 5.71 -0.06 -10.00
CA GLY A 91 4.57 -0.68 -9.33
C GLY A 91 4.13 0.06 -8.08
N LEU A 92 5.07 0.58 -7.31
CA LEU A 92 4.76 1.40 -6.13
C LEU A 92 4.14 2.73 -6.54
N LYS A 93 4.72 3.40 -7.54
CA LYS A 93 4.16 4.66 -8.04
C LYS A 93 2.73 4.47 -8.55
N ASN A 94 2.50 3.38 -9.27
CA ASN A 94 1.17 3.03 -9.78
C ASN A 94 0.17 2.84 -8.62
N ALA A 95 0.57 2.14 -7.56
CA ALA A 95 -0.29 1.97 -6.39
C ALA A 95 -0.64 3.31 -5.75
N ILE A 96 0.35 4.20 -5.62
CA ILE A 96 0.13 5.55 -5.10
C ILE A 96 -0.84 6.33 -5.99
N ASP A 97 -0.69 6.20 -7.32
CA ASP A 97 -1.59 6.88 -8.26
C ASP A 97 -3.04 6.44 -8.04
N TRP A 98 -3.28 5.15 -7.84
CA TRP A 98 -4.63 4.66 -7.54
C TRP A 98 -5.15 5.16 -6.18
N ALA A 99 -4.28 5.22 -5.17
CA ALA A 99 -4.69 5.63 -3.82
C ALA A 99 -4.97 7.13 -3.71
N SER A 100 -4.32 7.94 -4.54
CA SER A 100 -4.43 9.41 -4.48
C SER A 100 -5.65 9.97 -5.18
N ARG A 101 -6.45 9.12 -5.85
CA ARG A 101 -7.59 9.58 -6.64
C ARG A 101 -8.85 9.78 -5.81
N GLY A 102 -9.63 10.78 -6.19
CA GLY A 102 -10.94 11.03 -5.60
C GLY A 102 -10.91 11.86 -4.33
N GLU A 103 -12.03 12.43 -3.99
CA GLU A 103 -12.21 13.21 -2.76
C GLU A 103 -12.11 12.33 -1.52
N ASP A 104 -12.38 11.04 -1.69
CA ASP A 104 -12.31 10.02 -0.65
C ASP A 104 -10.93 9.35 -0.56
N SER A 105 -9.89 9.99 -1.10
CA SER A 105 -8.54 9.41 -1.10
C SER A 105 -8.10 9.06 0.31
N PRO A 106 -7.63 7.82 0.54
CA PRO A 106 -7.07 7.44 1.85
C PRO A 106 -5.76 8.16 2.19
N LEU A 107 -5.20 8.91 1.24
CA LEU A 107 -3.97 9.70 1.44
C LEU A 107 -4.25 11.15 1.86
N LEU A 108 -5.50 11.55 1.94
CA LEU A 108 -5.87 12.90 2.40
C LEU A 108 -5.89 13.01 3.92
#